data_2609ae987afad18982e4082ad005148d
#
_entry.id   2609ae987afad18982e4082ad005148d
#
_cell.length_a   1.000
_cell.length_b   1.000
_cell.length_c   1.000
_cell.angle_alpha   90.00
_cell.angle_beta   90.00
_cell.angle_gamma   90.00
#
_symmetry.space_group_name_H-M   'P 1'
#
loop_
_entity.id
_entity.type
_entity.pdbx_description
1 polymer ?
#
loop_
_entity_poly.entity_id
_entity_poly.type
_entity_poly.pdbx_seq_one_letter_code
_entity_poly.pdbx_strand_id
1 'polypeptide(L)'
;MASQKYILTEIKKGYNLSWYVCSQCYYAGTIKLYDDTGKVYFTCSKTSGGTSYQSLAQGHADFMGNELYLSVEIPQSTKIQQSITANNVTDAHAVKVGQVYGFCIEDSTDEDYNDFYIDVVGWAKKG
;
A
#
# COMPACT_ATOMS: atom_id res chain seq x y z
N MET A 1 5.46 19.51 -2.75
CA MET A 1 5.23 18.16 -2.16
C MET A 1 3.93 17.58 -2.66
N ALA A 2 3.94 16.32 -3.06
CA ALA A 2 2.73 15.59 -3.43
C ALA A 2 2.40 14.56 -2.36
N SER A 3 1.12 14.46 -2.01
CA SER A 3 0.63 13.45 -1.08
C SER A 3 -0.73 12.94 -1.53
N GLN A 4 -1.02 11.69 -1.19
CA GLN A 4 -2.26 11.04 -1.54
C GLN A 4 -2.65 10.08 -0.42
N LYS A 5 -3.94 10.01 -0.13
CA LYS A 5 -4.51 9.08 0.84
C LYS A 5 -5.55 8.22 0.14
N TYR A 6 -5.45 6.92 0.35
CA TYR A 6 -6.39 5.94 -0.19
C TYR A 6 -7.14 5.27 0.96
N ILE A 7 -8.43 5.04 0.77
CA ILE A 7 -9.26 4.32 1.74
C ILE A 7 -9.53 2.92 1.18
N LEU A 8 -9.08 1.90 1.91
CA LEU A 8 -9.20 0.50 1.49
C LEU A 8 -10.51 -0.08 2.02
N THR A 9 -11.61 0.33 1.41
CA THR A 9 -12.97 0.13 1.93
C THR A 9 -13.40 -1.33 2.00
N GLU A 10 -12.81 -2.21 1.20
CA GLU A 10 -13.21 -3.62 1.14
C GLU A 10 -12.51 -4.49 2.18
N ILE A 11 -11.57 -3.94 2.93
CA ILE A 11 -10.93 -4.63 4.04
C ILE A 11 -11.70 -4.25 5.31
N LYS A 12 -12.28 -5.24 5.97
CA LYS A 12 -13.20 -5.05 7.08
C LYS A 12 -12.55 -5.37 8.41
N LYS A 13 -13.12 -4.81 9.47
CA LYS A 13 -12.68 -5.09 10.84
C LYS A 13 -12.63 -6.59 11.09
N GLY A 14 -11.53 -7.05 11.69
CA GLY A 14 -11.31 -8.45 11.99
C GLY A 14 -10.53 -9.21 10.91
N TYR A 15 -10.31 -8.59 9.74
CA TYR A 15 -9.45 -9.20 8.72
C TYR A 15 -8.01 -9.22 9.21
N ASN A 16 -7.25 -10.20 8.76
CA ASN A 16 -5.80 -10.23 8.97
C ASN A 16 -5.13 -9.58 7.78
N LEU A 17 -4.27 -8.59 8.04
CA LEU A 17 -3.55 -7.89 6.98
C LEU A 17 -2.23 -8.57 6.68
N SER A 18 -1.83 -8.58 5.42
CA SER A 18 -0.46 -8.81 5.02
C SER A 18 -0.06 -7.75 4.00
N TRP A 19 1.23 -7.36 4.00
CA TRP A 19 1.69 -6.29 3.10
C TRP A 19 3.10 -6.52 2.63
N TYR A 20 3.39 -5.95 1.49
CA TYR A 20 4.74 -5.88 0.92
C TYR A 20 4.88 -4.56 0.17
N VAL A 21 5.97 -3.86 0.41
CA VAL A 21 6.28 -2.60 -0.25
C VAL A 21 7.69 -2.66 -0.77
N CYS A 22 7.87 -2.31 -2.03
CA CYS A 22 9.19 -2.14 -2.62
C CYS A 22 9.20 -0.91 -3.53
N SER A 23 10.37 -0.48 -3.90
CA SER A 23 10.51 0.69 -4.76
C SER A 23 11.64 0.54 -5.75
N GLN A 24 11.52 1.30 -6.83
CA GLN A 24 12.53 1.45 -7.86
C GLN A 24 12.67 2.92 -8.23
N CYS A 25 12.14 3.82 -7.40
CA CYS A 25 12.08 5.25 -7.69
C CYS A 25 13.33 5.97 -7.23
N TYR A 26 13.61 7.11 -7.88
CA TYR A 26 14.72 7.98 -7.52
C TYR A 26 14.38 8.89 -6.34
N TYR A 27 13.15 9.41 -6.30
CA TYR A 27 12.73 10.37 -5.27
C TYR A 27 12.53 9.70 -3.91
N ALA A 28 12.78 10.47 -2.87
CA ALA A 28 12.42 10.08 -1.51
C ALA A 28 10.89 10.00 -1.39
N GLY A 29 10.42 9.08 -0.57
CA GLY A 29 8.99 8.95 -0.30
C GLY A 29 8.73 8.22 0.98
N THR A 30 7.56 8.47 1.56
CA THR A 30 7.09 7.82 2.79
C THR A 30 5.73 7.20 2.54
N ILE A 31 5.57 5.95 2.95
CA ILE A 31 4.34 5.19 2.80
C ILE A 31 3.92 4.71 4.18
N LYS A 32 2.64 4.91 4.50
CA LYS A 32 2.10 4.60 5.82
C LYS A 32 0.77 3.88 5.68
N LEU A 33 0.62 2.77 6.39
CA LEU A 33 -0.65 2.05 6.51
C LEU A 33 -1.14 2.23 7.95
N TYR A 34 -2.34 2.77 8.11
CA TYR A 34 -2.89 3.09 9.43
C TYR A 34 -4.41 3.03 9.39
N ASP A 35 -5.05 3.10 10.54
CA ASP A 35 -6.51 3.04 10.61
C ASP A 35 -7.11 4.24 11.35
N ASP A 36 -8.43 4.26 11.42
CA ASP A 36 -9.21 5.34 12.03
C ASP A 36 -9.04 5.44 13.55
N THR A 37 -8.48 4.41 14.19
CA THR A 37 -8.19 4.46 15.64
C THR A 37 -6.83 5.11 15.93
N GLY A 38 -6.07 5.43 14.90
CA GLY A 38 -4.72 5.96 15.02
C GLY A 38 -3.64 4.88 15.07
N LYS A 39 -3.99 3.60 14.97
CA LYS A 39 -3.01 2.54 14.92
C LYS A 39 -2.27 2.56 13.58
N VAL A 40 -0.95 2.53 13.64
CA VAL A 40 -0.07 2.46 12.48
C VAL A 40 0.42 1.04 12.32
N TYR A 41 0.13 0.43 11.18
CA TYR A 41 0.56 -0.94 10.87
C TYR A 41 1.99 -0.95 10.34
N PHE A 42 2.30 -0.02 9.45
CA PHE A 42 3.69 0.22 9.07
C PHE A 42 3.87 1.66 8.60
N THR A 43 5.10 2.14 8.72
CA THR A 43 5.61 3.33 8.07
C THR A 43 6.96 2.96 7.47
N CYS A 44 7.15 3.23 6.20
CA CYS A 44 8.42 3.01 5.57
C CYS A 44 8.79 4.19 4.69
N SER A 45 10.09 4.36 4.48
CA SER A 45 10.61 5.49 3.73
C SER A 45 11.75 5.04 2.84
N LYS A 46 11.90 5.74 1.72
CA LYS A 46 13.03 5.62 0.82
C LYS A 46 13.73 6.97 0.78
N THR A 47 15.05 6.98 0.90
CA THR A 47 15.85 8.18 0.67
C THR A 47 16.03 8.39 -0.83
N SER A 48 16.23 9.66 -1.26
CA SER A 48 16.45 9.95 -2.68
C SER A 48 17.79 9.37 -3.15
N GLY A 49 17.84 9.05 -4.44
CA GLY A 49 19.05 8.52 -5.10
C GLY A 49 18.97 7.03 -5.33
N GLY A 50 19.43 6.60 -6.51
CA GLY A 50 19.43 5.20 -6.90
C GLY A 50 18.07 4.74 -7.43
N THR A 51 18.10 3.80 -8.37
CA THR A 51 16.91 3.24 -8.99
C THR A 51 16.91 1.72 -8.97
N SER A 52 17.72 1.12 -8.09
CA SER A 52 17.70 -0.33 -7.92
C SER A 52 16.48 -0.75 -7.10
N TYR A 53 15.99 -1.94 -7.37
CA TYR A 53 14.90 -2.52 -6.61
C TYR A 53 15.26 -2.61 -5.12
N GLN A 54 14.38 -2.13 -4.27
CA GLN A 54 14.61 -2.08 -2.83
C GLN A 54 13.33 -2.46 -2.09
N SER A 55 13.41 -3.46 -1.22
CA SER A 55 12.30 -3.81 -0.33
C SER A 55 12.26 -2.81 0.82
N LEU A 56 11.09 -2.25 1.08
CA LEU A 56 10.90 -1.21 2.11
C LEU A 56 10.16 -1.73 3.32
N ALA A 57 9.19 -2.61 3.15
CA ALA A 57 8.40 -3.15 4.25
C ALA A 57 7.76 -4.47 3.89
N GLN A 58 7.58 -5.33 4.88
CA GLN A 58 6.72 -6.51 4.79
C GLN A 58 6.27 -6.87 6.21
N GLY A 59 5.09 -7.45 6.33
CA GLY A 59 4.58 -7.82 7.62
C GLY A 59 3.12 -8.25 7.59
N HIS A 60 2.57 -8.44 8.79
CA HIS A 60 1.17 -8.81 8.95
C HIS A 60 0.66 -8.34 10.30
N ALA A 61 -0.65 -8.15 10.41
CA ALA A 61 -1.31 -7.75 11.65
C ALA A 61 -2.82 -7.93 11.53
N ASP A 62 -3.51 -8.02 12.65
CA ASP A 62 -4.97 -7.97 12.67
C ASP A 62 -5.43 -6.52 12.49
N PHE A 63 -6.42 -6.33 11.62
CA PHE A 63 -7.08 -5.04 11.44
C PHE A 63 -8.30 -4.97 12.35
N MET A 64 -8.25 -4.07 13.32
CA MET A 64 -9.31 -3.93 14.32
C MET A 64 -10.00 -2.56 14.29
N GLY A 65 -9.67 -1.72 13.31
CA GLY A 65 -10.34 -0.46 13.08
C GLY A 65 -11.56 -0.60 12.17
N ASN A 66 -12.19 0.51 11.84
CA ASN A 66 -13.35 0.55 10.94
C ASN A 66 -12.96 0.98 9.53
N GLU A 67 -11.94 1.82 9.38
CA GLU A 67 -11.44 2.27 8.09
C GLU A 67 -9.92 2.11 8.04
N LEU A 68 -9.42 1.56 6.94
CA LEU A 68 -8.00 1.36 6.70
C LEU A 68 -7.52 2.35 5.66
N TYR A 69 -6.41 3.03 5.94
CA TYR A 69 -5.85 4.08 5.09
C TYR A 69 -4.43 3.75 4.66
N LEU A 70 -4.14 4.02 3.40
CA LEU A 70 -2.78 4.04 2.88
C LEU A 70 -2.44 5.47 2.46
N SER A 71 -1.37 6.03 2.99
CA SER A 71 -0.90 7.35 2.58
C SER A 71 0.47 7.27 1.94
N VAL A 72 0.67 8.10 0.92
CA VAL A 72 1.93 8.22 0.18
C VAL A 72 2.31 9.68 0.13
N GLU A 73 3.55 9.99 0.46
CA GLU A 73 4.12 11.33 0.42
C GLU A 73 5.41 11.32 -0.36
N ILE A 74 5.52 12.18 -1.37
CA ILE A 74 6.73 12.31 -2.19
C ILE A 74 7.11 13.80 -2.21
N PRO A 75 8.02 14.24 -1.32
CA PRO A 75 8.30 15.66 -1.15
C PRO A 75 8.79 16.37 -2.42
N GLN A 76 9.54 15.69 -3.27
CA GLN A 76 10.11 16.27 -4.48
C GLN A 76 9.14 16.29 -5.66
N SER A 77 8.00 15.62 -5.54
CA SER A 77 7.01 15.57 -6.61
C SER A 77 5.95 16.64 -6.42
N THR A 78 5.39 17.11 -7.53
CA THR A 78 4.26 18.04 -7.52
C THR A 78 2.93 17.32 -7.74
N LYS A 79 2.96 16.09 -8.22
CA LYS A 79 1.77 15.31 -8.53
C LYS A 79 2.08 13.83 -8.41
N ILE A 80 1.17 13.09 -7.82
CA ILE A 80 1.23 11.62 -7.76
C ILE A 80 0.33 11.06 -8.87
N GLN A 81 0.89 10.18 -9.68
CA GLN A 81 0.14 9.35 -10.60
C GLN A 81 0.11 7.94 -10.04
N GLN A 82 -1.04 7.28 -10.13
CA GLN A 82 -1.17 5.94 -9.59
C GLN A 82 -1.98 5.03 -10.50
N SER A 83 -1.62 3.75 -10.46
CA SER A 83 -2.42 2.65 -10.98
C SER A 83 -2.81 1.79 -9.80
N ILE A 84 -4.08 1.45 -9.69
CA ILE A 84 -4.62 0.72 -8.54
C ILE A 84 -5.41 -0.46 -9.05
N THR A 85 -5.24 -1.61 -8.41
CA THR A 85 -6.13 -2.75 -8.60
C THR A 85 -6.72 -3.16 -7.26
N ALA A 86 -7.98 -3.60 -7.30
CA ALA A 86 -8.67 -4.13 -6.14
C ALA A 86 -9.43 -5.38 -6.58
N ASN A 87 -9.10 -6.52 -5.98
CA ASN A 87 -9.64 -7.81 -6.39
C ASN A 87 -9.97 -8.68 -5.20
N ASN A 88 -11.00 -9.51 -5.35
CA ASN A 88 -11.33 -10.53 -4.38
C ASN A 88 -10.42 -11.74 -4.54
N VAL A 89 -10.03 -12.34 -3.42
CA VAL A 89 -9.49 -13.70 -3.39
C VAL A 89 -10.63 -14.62 -2.99
N THR A 90 -10.90 -15.62 -3.81
CA THR A 90 -12.00 -16.56 -3.56
C THR A 90 -11.45 -17.96 -3.43
N ASP A 91 -12.16 -18.79 -2.64
CA ASP A 91 -11.82 -20.22 -2.52
C ASP A 91 -12.38 -21.04 -3.69
N ALA A 92 -12.26 -22.35 -3.61
CA ALA A 92 -12.72 -23.27 -4.66
C ALA A 92 -14.24 -23.24 -4.88
N HIS A 93 -14.99 -22.68 -3.94
CA HIS A 93 -16.45 -22.54 -4.02
C HIS A 93 -16.89 -21.14 -4.35
N ALA A 94 -15.96 -20.27 -4.81
CA ALA A 94 -16.19 -18.87 -5.14
C ALA A 94 -16.61 -18.02 -3.92
N VAL A 95 -16.28 -18.45 -2.72
CA VAL A 95 -16.51 -17.68 -1.49
C VAL A 95 -15.33 -16.76 -1.25
N LYS A 96 -15.60 -15.50 -0.99
CA LYS A 96 -14.55 -14.50 -0.74
C LYS A 96 -13.81 -14.82 0.56
N VAL A 97 -12.49 -14.95 0.48
CA VAL A 97 -11.61 -15.21 1.63
C VAL A 97 -10.58 -14.12 1.81
N GLY A 98 -10.52 -13.16 0.91
CA GLY A 98 -9.59 -12.05 1.01
C GLY A 98 -9.88 -10.95 0.01
N GLN A 99 -9.21 -9.81 0.24
CA GLN A 99 -9.28 -8.64 -0.64
C GLN A 99 -7.87 -8.15 -0.89
N VAL A 100 -7.50 -8.05 -2.16
CA VAL A 100 -6.19 -7.56 -2.57
C VAL A 100 -6.31 -6.11 -3.02
N TYR A 101 -5.39 -5.28 -2.59
CA TYR A 101 -5.14 -3.96 -3.16
C TYR A 101 -3.69 -3.90 -3.63
N GLY A 102 -3.49 -3.54 -4.89
CA GLY A 102 -2.17 -3.33 -5.45
C GLY A 102 -2.06 -1.90 -5.97
N PHE A 103 -0.94 -1.24 -5.67
CA PHE A 103 -0.70 0.14 -6.07
C PHE A 103 0.65 0.24 -6.76
N CYS A 104 0.66 0.92 -7.90
CA CYS A 104 1.89 1.35 -8.56
C CYS A 104 1.87 2.88 -8.55
N ILE A 105 2.77 3.48 -7.76
CA ILE A 105 2.79 4.93 -7.53
C ILE A 105 3.99 5.51 -8.23
N GLU A 106 3.75 6.35 -9.25
CA GLU A 106 4.80 7.10 -9.94
C GLU A 106 5.38 8.16 -9.02
N ASP A 107 6.70 8.25 -8.96
CA ASP A 107 7.38 9.27 -8.15
C ASP A 107 7.41 10.64 -8.83
N SER A 108 7.10 10.69 -10.13
CA SER A 108 7.00 11.94 -10.89
C SER A 108 6.08 11.72 -12.10
N THR A 109 6.06 12.68 -13.01
CA THR A 109 5.22 12.62 -14.22
C THR A 109 6.00 12.24 -15.47
N ASP A 110 7.25 11.80 -15.34
CA ASP A 110 8.13 11.55 -16.48
C ASP A 110 8.00 10.15 -17.08
N GLU A 111 7.19 9.29 -16.49
CA GLU A 111 6.91 7.93 -16.99
C GLU A 111 8.18 7.08 -17.15
N ASP A 112 9.15 7.25 -16.25
CA ASP A 112 10.40 6.51 -16.30
C ASP A 112 10.30 5.11 -15.68
N TYR A 113 9.10 4.72 -15.22
CA TYR A 113 8.80 3.42 -14.59
C TYR A 113 9.56 3.15 -13.29
N ASN A 114 10.03 4.19 -12.62
CA ASN A 114 10.69 4.09 -11.33
C ASN A 114 9.68 4.41 -10.24
N ASP A 115 8.93 3.40 -9.80
CA ASP A 115 7.74 3.55 -8.99
C ASP A 115 7.89 3.00 -7.59
N PHE A 116 6.94 3.34 -6.73
CA PHE A 116 6.65 2.58 -5.51
C PHE A 116 5.60 1.52 -5.84
N TYR A 117 5.86 0.28 -5.41
CA TYR A 117 4.97 -0.86 -5.61
C TYR A 117 4.48 -1.34 -4.25
N ILE A 118 3.16 -1.34 -4.04
CA ILE A 118 2.57 -1.58 -2.74
C ILE A 118 1.49 -2.64 -2.87
N ASP A 119 1.59 -3.71 -2.08
CA ASP A 119 0.57 -4.72 -1.97
C ASP A 119 0.03 -4.75 -0.55
N VAL A 120 -1.29 -4.65 -0.41
CA VAL A 120 -1.98 -4.82 0.87
C VAL A 120 -3.10 -5.82 0.66
N VAL A 121 -3.11 -6.86 1.45
CA VAL A 121 -4.14 -7.91 1.38
C VAL A 121 -4.82 -8.03 2.73
N GLY A 122 -6.15 -8.02 2.74
CA GLY A 122 -6.94 -8.33 3.91
C GLY A 122 -7.50 -9.74 3.77
N TRP A 123 -7.22 -10.60 4.76
CA TRP A 123 -7.65 -12.00 4.76
C TRP A 123 -8.84 -12.15 5.71
N ALA A 124 -10.01 -12.46 5.15
CA ALA A 124 -11.24 -12.64 5.93
C ALA A 124 -11.24 -13.98 6.67
N LYS A 125 -10.63 -15.00 6.04
CA LYS A 125 -10.55 -16.35 6.60
C LYS A 125 -9.21 -16.49 7.32
N LYS A 126 -9.28 -16.67 8.63
CA LYS A 126 -8.10 -16.96 9.44
C LYS A 126 -7.88 -18.45 9.52
N GLY A 127 -6.66 -18.86 9.33
CA GLY A 127 -6.24 -20.25 9.22
C GLY A 127 -6.49 -21.13 10.40
#